data_a8b0517c7d6656acd95ab2cca79c98d9
#
_entry.id   a8b0517c7d6656acd95ab2cca79c98d9
#
_cell.length_a   1.000
_cell.length_b   1.000
_cell.length_c   1.000
_cell.angle_alpha   90.00
_cell.angle_beta   90.00
_cell.angle_gamma   90.00
#
_symmetry.space_group_name_H-M   'P 1'
#
loop_
_entity.id
_entity.type
_entity.pdbx_description
1 polymer ?
#
loop_
_entity_poly.entity_id
_entity_poly.type
_entity_poly.pdbx_seq_one_letter_code
_entity_poly.pdbx_strand_id
1 'polypeptide(L)'
;MCQGFHKGDFNELIDTLKHEGWHAVQQQCRNGAPFLSQQQIASQISRQDTFNIHNYHPKQQYLESEARIMAKVNDKSWMRLVKQECRGKHKKRYTNSILG
;
A
#
# COMPACT_ATOMS: atom_id res chain seq x y z
N MET A 1 15.21 1.51 -24.41
CA MET A 1 15.26 2.77 -24.71
C MET A 1 14.46 3.71 -23.90
N CYS A 2 15.12 4.59 -23.30
CA CYS A 2 14.48 5.43 -22.32
C CYS A 2 13.93 6.72 -22.87
N GLN A 3 14.10 6.94 -24.12
CA GLN A 3 13.76 8.24 -24.66
C GLN A 3 12.30 8.56 -24.59
N GLY A 4 11.46 7.60 -24.36
CA GLY A 4 10.06 7.87 -24.24
C GLY A 4 9.60 8.10 -22.79
N PHE A 5 10.53 8.02 -21.88
CA PHE A 5 10.21 8.06 -20.46
C PHE A 5 10.31 9.47 -19.91
N HIS A 6 9.22 10.00 -19.46
CA HIS A 6 9.19 11.35 -18.88
C HIS A 6 9.15 11.27 -17.36
N LYS A 7 9.47 12.40 -16.75
CA LYS A 7 9.46 12.50 -15.30
C LYS A 7 8.11 12.12 -14.72
N GLY A 8 7.04 12.56 -15.37
CA GLY A 8 5.70 12.23 -14.92
C GLY A 8 5.43 10.73 -15.00
N ASP A 9 5.93 10.08 -16.04
CA ASP A 9 5.74 8.65 -16.20
C ASP A 9 6.47 7.88 -15.11
N PHE A 10 7.65 8.36 -14.75
CA PHE A 10 8.42 7.72 -13.70
C PHE A 10 7.71 7.85 -12.35
N ASN A 11 7.16 9.03 -12.07
CA ASN A 11 6.42 9.25 -10.83
C ASN A 11 5.19 8.35 -10.76
N GLU A 12 4.50 8.18 -11.88
CA GLU A 12 3.36 7.29 -11.93
C GLU A 12 3.76 5.84 -11.68
N LEU A 13 4.91 5.46 -12.21
CA LEU A 13 5.41 4.11 -11.98
C LEU A 13 5.70 3.89 -10.50
N ILE A 14 6.35 4.86 -9.86
CA ILE A 14 6.65 4.75 -8.43
C ILE A 14 5.36 4.67 -7.62
N ASP A 15 4.37 5.50 -7.95
CA ASP A 15 3.08 5.45 -7.26
C ASP A 15 2.43 4.09 -7.42
N THR A 16 2.48 3.53 -8.62
CA THR A 16 1.92 2.21 -8.87
C THR A 16 2.61 1.14 -8.06
N LEU A 17 3.94 1.20 -7.99
CA LEU A 17 4.70 0.24 -7.22
C LEU A 17 4.38 0.35 -5.73
N LYS A 18 4.21 1.55 -5.22
CA LYS A 18 3.85 1.74 -3.82
C LYS A 18 2.44 1.25 -3.54
N HIS A 19 1.53 1.49 -4.48
CA HIS A 19 0.16 1.03 -4.37
C HIS A 19 0.12 -0.50 -4.28
N GLU A 20 0.77 -1.17 -5.22
CA GLU A 20 0.79 -2.62 -5.25
C GLU A 20 1.57 -3.19 -4.07
N GLY A 21 2.66 -2.52 -3.71
CA GLY A 21 3.45 -2.93 -2.55
C GLY A 21 2.65 -2.85 -1.26
N TRP A 22 1.79 -1.84 -1.13
CA TRP A 22 0.97 -1.73 0.06
C TRP A 22 -0.08 -2.84 0.12
N HIS A 23 -0.63 -3.26 -1.03
CA HIS A 23 -1.52 -4.42 -1.04
C HIS A 23 -0.80 -5.66 -0.52
N ALA A 24 0.48 -5.81 -0.88
CA ALA A 24 1.27 -6.93 -0.38
C ALA A 24 1.42 -6.84 1.14
N VAL A 25 1.64 -5.64 1.66
CA VAL A 25 1.71 -5.44 3.12
C VAL A 25 0.40 -5.84 3.77
N GLN A 26 -0.71 -5.41 3.20
CA GLN A 26 -2.02 -5.74 3.74
C GLN A 26 -2.21 -7.26 3.82
N GLN A 27 -1.84 -7.96 2.76
CA GLN A 27 -2.08 -9.40 2.69
C GLN A 27 -1.04 -10.20 3.46
N GLN A 28 0.21 -9.84 3.36
CA GLN A 28 1.30 -10.63 3.93
C GLN A 28 1.62 -10.26 5.37
N CYS A 29 1.47 -9.01 5.71
CA CYS A 29 1.91 -8.53 7.02
C CYS A 29 0.77 -8.20 7.97
N ARG A 30 -0.43 -8.03 7.44
CA ARG A 30 -1.58 -7.66 8.25
C ARG A 30 -2.76 -8.63 8.09
N ASN A 31 -2.55 -9.77 7.44
CA ASN A 31 -3.58 -10.79 7.25
C ASN A 31 -4.81 -10.25 6.53
N GLY A 32 -4.62 -9.34 5.60
CA GLY A 32 -5.71 -8.76 4.85
C GLY A 32 -6.45 -7.65 5.59
N ALA A 33 -5.90 -7.16 6.70
CA ALA A 33 -6.53 -6.09 7.46
C ALA A 33 -5.95 -4.73 7.05
N PRO A 34 -6.77 -3.67 7.06
CA PRO A 34 -6.27 -2.34 6.76
C PRO A 34 -5.44 -1.78 7.91
N PHE A 35 -4.54 -0.87 7.58
CA PHE A 35 -3.70 -0.19 8.55
C PHE A 35 -4.39 1.09 9.07
N LEU A 36 -5.04 1.82 8.17
CA LEU A 36 -5.70 3.06 8.52
C LEU A 36 -7.15 2.80 8.93
N SER A 37 -7.66 3.64 9.82
CA SER A 37 -9.06 3.57 10.21
C SER A 37 -9.94 4.14 9.09
N GLN A 38 -11.22 3.85 9.15
CA GLN A 38 -12.16 4.39 8.19
C GLN A 38 -12.18 5.92 8.23
N GLN A 39 -12.07 6.49 9.41
CA GLN A 39 -12.01 7.93 9.56
C GLN A 39 -10.79 8.52 8.89
N GLN A 40 -9.64 7.88 9.08
CA GLN A 40 -8.41 8.35 8.46
C GLN A 40 -8.50 8.27 6.95
N ILE A 41 -9.09 7.21 6.44
CA ILE A 41 -9.26 7.06 5.01
C ILE A 41 -10.21 8.13 4.48
N ALA A 42 -11.34 8.33 5.13
CA ALA A 42 -12.32 9.31 4.68
C ALA A 42 -11.75 10.72 4.63
N SER A 43 -10.83 11.03 5.54
CA SER A 43 -10.26 12.37 5.59
C SER A 43 -9.13 12.57 4.58
N GLN A 44 -8.58 11.52 4.02
CA GLN A 44 -7.41 11.62 3.16
C GLN A 44 -7.65 11.20 1.71
N ILE A 45 -8.68 10.42 1.45
CA ILE A 45 -8.89 9.93 0.09
C ILE A 45 -9.42 11.06 -0.80
N SER A 46 -8.94 11.10 -2.03
CA SER A 46 -9.38 12.12 -2.97
C SER A 46 -10.76 11.76 -3.52
N ARG A 47 -11.44 12.77 -4.04
CA ARG A 47 -12.74 12.57 -4.64
C ARG A 47 -12.64 11.65 -5.85
N GLN A 48 -11.59 11.83 -6.63
CA GLN A 48 -11.34 11.01 -7.81
C GLN A 48 -11.18 9.54 -7.42
N ASP A 49 -10.40 9.28 -6.38
CA ASP A 49 -10.18 7.90 -5.93
C ASP A 49 -11.45 7.29 -5.40
N THR A 50 -12.23 8.07 -4.66
CA THR A 50 -13.51 7.59 -4.15
C THR A 50 -14.41 7.14 -5.30
N PHE A 51 -14.46 7.94 -6.34
CA PHE A 51 -15.26 7.61 -7.52
C PHE A 51 -14.75 6.35 -8.20
N ASN A 52 -13.43 6.24 -8.33
CA ASN A 52 -12.84 5.13 -9.05
C ASN A 52 -13.03 3.77 -8.37
N ILE A 53 -13.21 3.77 -7.07
CA ILE A 53 -13.32 2.51 -6.33
C ILE A 53 -14.74 2.15 -5.93
N HIS A 54 -15.72 2.96 -6.30
CA HIS A 54 -17.09 2.74 -5.79
C HIS A 54 -17.72 1.43 -6.27
N ASN A 55 -17.22 0.86 -7.36
CA ASN A 55 -17.72 -0.40 -7.87
C ASN A 55 -17.12 -1.63 -7.18
N TYR A 56 -16.13 -1.41 -6.35
CA TYR A 56 -15.48 -2.51 -5.66
C TYR A 56 -16.34 -3.01 -4.52
N HIS A 57 -16.15 -4.26 -4.15
CA HIS A 57 -16.77 -4.81 -2.96
C HIS A 57 -16.36 -3.97 -1.74
N PRO A 58 -17.26 -3.76 -0.75
CA PRO A 58 -16.95 -2.89 0.39
C PRO A 58 -15.62 -3.16 1.07
N LYS A 59 -15.29 -4.41 1.30
CA LYS A 59 -14.02 -4.74 1.91
C LYS A 59 -12.85 -4.33 1.02
N GLN A 60 -12.99 -4.55 -0.27
CA GLN A 60 -11.97 -4.17 -1.23
C GLN A 60 -11.88 -2.66 -1.36
N GLN A 61 -13.01 -1.97 -1.24
CA GLN A 61 -13.00 -0.50 -1.24
C GLN A 61 -12.11 0.03 -0.12
N TYR A 62 -12.22 -0.56 1.05
CA TYR A 62 -11.42 -0.15 2.19
C TYR A 62 -9.93 -0.34 1.91
N LEU A 63 -9.56 -1.54 1.49
CA LEU A 63 -8.16 -1.86 1.23
C LEU A 63 -7.60 -1.06 0.06
N GLU A 64 -8.39 -0.89 -0.98
CA GLU A 64 -7.96 -0.13 -2.14
C GLU A 64 -7.80 1.35 -1.82
N SER A 65 -8.72 1.90 -1.03
CA SER A 65 -8.63 3.29 -0.61
C SER A 65 -7.34 3.54 0.17
N GLU A 66 -7.03 2.64 1.09
CA GLU A 66 -5.81 2.75 1.88
C GLU A 66 -4.58 2.69 0.98
N ALA A 67 -4.55 1.76 0.04
CA ALA A 67 -3.41 1.62 -0.84
C ALA A 67 -3.19 2.88 -1.69
N ARG A 68 -4.26 3.51 -2.12
CA ARG A 68 -4.15 4.74 -2.89
C ARG A 68 -3.62 5.89 -2.05
N ILE A 69 -4.07 5.98 -0.80
CA ILE A 69 -3.55 6.98 0.12
C ILE A 69 -2.07 6.73 0.39
N MET A 70 -1.71 5.48 0.65
CA MET A 70 -0.33 5.14 0.96
C MET A 70 0.61 5.38 -0.21
N ALA A 71 0.12 5.25 -1.44
CA ALA A 71 0.95 5.51 -2.60
C ALA A 71 1.39 6.97 -2.68
N LYS A 72 0.70 7.86 -1.98
CA LYS A 72 1.04 9.29 -1.98
C LYS A 72 1.91 9.71 -0.82
N VAL A 73 2.19 8.79 0.10
CA VAL A 73 3.11 9.04 1.20
C VAL A 73 4.52 9.09 0.61
N ASN A 74 5.39 9.95 1.15
CA ASN A 74 6.74 10.04 0.60
C ASN A 74 7.48 8.71 0.78
N ASP A 75 8.46 8.49 -0.07
CA ASP A 75 9.11 7.19 -0.17
C ASP A 75 9.75 6.73 1.13
N LYS A 76 10.39 7.65 1.84
CA LYS A 76 11.05 7.30 3.09
C LYS A 76 10.04 6.85 4.14
N SER A 77 8.97 7.60 4.28
CA SER A 77 7.93 7.26 5.24
C SER A 77 7.24 5.96 4.85
N TRP A 78 7.00 5.77 3.56
CA TRP A 78 6.38 4.56 3.06
C TRP A 78 7.23 3.33 3.41
N MET A 79 8.53 3.42 3.15
CA MET A 79 9.42 2.30 3.47
C MET A 79 9.47 2.03 4.97
N ARG A 80 9.44 3.10 5.76
CA ARG A 80 9.45 2.93 7.21
C ARG A 80 8.21 2.17 7.68
N LEU A 81 7.06 2.54 7.11
CA LEU A 81 5.81 1.88 7.49
C LEU A 81 5.80 0.42 7.05
N VAL A 82 6.31 0.14 5.86
CA VAL A 82 6.41 -1.24 5.40
C VAL A 82 7.25 -2.06 6.36
N LYS A 83 8.40 -1.52 6.72
CA LYS A 83 9.28 -2.23 7.65
C LYS A 83 8.63 -2.43 9.00
N GLN A 84 7.92 -1.41 9.48
CA GLN A 84 7.24 -1.49 10.76
C GLN A 84 6.17 -2.57 10.76
N GLU A 85 5.34 -2.61 9.72
CA GLU A 85 4.23 -3.56 9.67
C GLU A 85 4.68 -4.97 9.38
N CYS A 86 5.74 -5.12 8.63
CA CYS A 86 6.19 -6.44 8.20
C CYS A 86 7.29 -7.04 9.07
N ARG A 87 7.95 -6.21 9.86
CA ARG A 87 9.10 -6.67 10.63
C ARG A 87 8.81 -7.85 11.52
N GLY A 88 7.76 -7.74 12.32
CA GLY A 88 7.45 -8.81 13.27
C GLY A 88 7.12 -10.12 12.59
N LYS A 89 6.26 -10.05 11.59
CA LYS A 89 5.81 -11.24 10.90
C LYS A 89 6.91 -11.84 10.05
N HIS A 90 7.67 -11.01 9.38
CA HIS A 90 8.77 -11.47 8.57
C HIS A 90 9.82 -12.14 9.44
N LYS A 91 10.17 -11.50 10.55
CA LYS A 91 11.15 -12.02 11.47
C LYS A 91 10.70 -13.33 12.05
N LYS A 92 9.44 -13.41 12.44
CA LYS A 92 8.89 -14.62 13.02
C LYS A 92 8.91 -15.78 12.02
N ARG A 93 8.50 -15.50 10.80
CA ARG A 93 8.48 -16.51 9.75
C ARG A 93 9.89 -16.99 9.44
N TYR A 94 10.80 -16.05 9.37
CA TYR A 94 12.19 -16.38 9.09
C TYR A 94 12.78 -17.27 10.17
N THR A 95 12.51 -16.92 11.41
CA THR A 95 12.98 -17.70 12.55
C THR A 95 12.44 -19.11 12.47
N ASN A 96 11.17 -19.25 12.18
CA ASN A 96 10.56 -20.56 12.07
C ASN A 96 11.21 -21.38 10.95
N SER A 97 11.50 -20.72 9.83
CA SER A 97 12.15 -21.40 8.73
C SER A 97 13.51 -21.93 9.09
N ILE A 98 14.26 -21.13 9.82
CA ILE A 98 15.60 -21.54 10.21
C ILE A 98 15.57 -22.65 11.23
N LEU A 99 14.68 -22.55 12.18
CA LEU A 99 14.59 -23.54 13.23
C LEU A 99 13.86 -24.79 12.79
N GLY A 100 12.95 -24.61 11.88
CA GLY A 100 12.18 -25.72 11.38
C GLY A 100 12.88 -26.43 10.31
#